data_97a958d49e1e2437521dd1971d34d403
#
_entry.id   97a958d49e1e2437521dd1971d34d403
#
_cell.length_a   1.000
_cell.length_b   1.000
_cell.length_c   1.000
_cell.angle_alpha   90.00
_cell.angle_beta   90.00
_cell.angle_gamma   90.00
#
_symmetry.space_group_name_H-M   'P 1'
#
loop_
_entity.id
_entity.type
_entity.pdbx_description
1 polymer ?
#
loop_
_entity_poly.entity_id
_entity_poly.type
_entity_poly.pdbx_seq_one_letter_code
_entity_poly.pdbx_strand_id
1 'polypeptide(L)'
;MRPAATHPGTDHRRWSGLVHRRQAYLDVAANRARVPVRPARREIGGTITAVDHDPSAPPAPPAVVAQLLATEHWSLLATRGTMWSEVMSRITILLTVLTGSLVILGLVAQAGGFGTTFQVLAIGLAGAGLILGTLTSVRVFLASDEDAGLILAMNRLRAAYADLAPGIEDSFLTSTRLDEAGLMQTYTLGVRRHPLVHIVGSTNFFVGTVNTLVAGALAALIAATADASIAVVVIVGVLAALLYLGGFMYAGYRTFGVRQRMLRED
;
A
#
# COMPACT_ATOMS: atom_id res chain seq x y z
N MET A 1 40.48 46.27 -4.77
CA MET A 1 40.12 45.29 -5.79
C MET A 1 39.79 43.98 -5.13
N ARG A 2 38.48 43.62 -5.06
CA ARG A 2 38.03 42.30 -4.58
C ARG A 2 37.53 41.52 -5.80
N PRO A 3 37.86 40.25 -5.99
CA PRO A 3 37.30 39.46 -7.07
C PRO A 3 35.90 38.94 -6.69
N ALA A 4 35.00 38.95 -7.67
CA ALA A 4 33.62 38.52 -7.59
C ALA A 4 33.52 36.99 -7.40
N ALA A 5 32.66 36.54 -6.47
CA ALA A 5 32.30 35.16 -6.30
C ALA A 5 31.32 34.72 -7.39
N THR A 6 31.70 33.73 -8.18
CA THR A 6 30.81 33.06 -9.14
C THR A 6 29.90 32.09 -8.41
N HIS A 7 28.55 32.31 -8.51
CA HIS A 7 27.51 31.38 -8.07
C HIS A 7 27.48 30.14 -8.98
N PRO A 8 27.41 28.92 -8.44
CA PRO A 8 27.13 27.74 -9.26
C PRO A 8 25.66 27.75 -9.67
N GLY A 9 25.42 27.76 -10.98
CA GLY A 9 24.10 27.70 -11.58
C GLY A 9 23.36 26.43 -11.16
N THR A 10 22.25 26.61 -10.48
CA THR A 10 21.30 25.56 -10.13
C THR A 10 20.67 25.03 -11.41
N ASP A 11 20.82 23.72 -11.61
CA ASP A 11 20.37 22.97 -12.79
C ASP A 11 18.81 22.87 -12.82
N HIS A 12 18.17 23.96 -13.21
CA HIS A 12 16.71 24.07 -13.34
C HIS A 12 16.10 23.14 -14.40
N ARG A 13 16.92 22.59 -15.32
CA ARG A 13 16.42 21.73 -16.41
C ARG A 13 16.15 20.30 -15.97
N ARG A 14 16.82 19.83 -14.94
CA ARG A 14 16.64 18.46 -14.43
C ARG A 14 15.38 18.31 -13.60
N TRP A 15 14.90 19.37 -12.97
CA TRP A 15 13.68 19.39 -12.16
C TRP A 15 12.42 19.59 -12.99
N SER A 16 12.48 20.32 -14.11
CA SER A 16 11.32 20.53 -14.98
C SER A 16 10.83 19.23 -15.65
N GLY A 17 11.74 18.34 -16.03
CA GLY A 17 11.37 17.04 -16.61
C GLY A 17 10.67 16.08 -15.63
N LEU A 18 11.02 16.14 -14.34
CA LEU A 18 10.36 15.35 -13.30
C LEU A 18 8.98 15.90 -12.95
N VAL A 19 8.82 17.22 -12.95
CA VAL A 19 7.52 17.87 -12.71
C VAL A 19 6.56 17.57 -13.84
N HIS A 20 6.99 17.64 -15.12
CA HIS A 20 6.14 17.32 -16.27
C HIS A 20 5.72 15.84 -16.32
N ARG A 21 6.60 14.90 -16.00
CA ARG A 21 6.22 13.48 -15.90
C ARG A 21 5.22 13.21 -14.77
N ARG A 22 5.33 13.95 -13.67
CA ARG A 22 4.41 13.86 -12.54
C ARG A 22 3.04 14.43 -12.88
N GLN A 23 3.01 15.57 -13.58
CA GLN A 23 1.76 16.19 -14.05
C GLN A 23 1.02 15.24 -14.99
N ALA A 24 1.73 14.63 -15.96
CA ALA A 24 1.13 13.67 -16.88
C ALA A 24 0.57 12.42 -16.16
N TYR A 25 1.19 11.98 -15.06
CA TYR A 25 0.68 10.85 -14.27
C TYR A 25 -0.55 11.23 -13.45
N LEU A 26 -0.58 12.46 -12.92
CA LEU A 26 -1.73 13.01 -12.19
C LEU A 26 -2.91 13.28 -13.13
N ASP A 27 -2.64 13.77 -14.33
CA ASP A 27 -3.65 13.99 -15.37
C ASP A 27 -4.26 12.66 -15.87
N VAL A 28 -3.46 11.60 -15.98
CA VAL A 28 -3.94 10.24 -16.28
C VAL A 28 -4.78 9.67 -15.14
N ALA A 29 -4.40 9.91 -13.88
CA ALA A 29 -5.17 9.46 -12.72
C ALA A 29 -6.48 10.25 -12.56
N ALA A 30 -6.44 11.58 -12.72
CA ALA A 30 -7.62 12.45 -12.70
C ALA A 30 -8.56 12.18 -13.88
N ASN A 31 -8.00 11.88 -15.07
CA ASN A 31 -8.79 11.52 -16.24
C ASN A 31 -9.40 10.11 -16.13
N ARG A 32 -8.78 9.18 -15.37
CA ARG A 32 -9.43 7.89 -15.01
C ARG A 32 -10.62 8.07 -14.08
N ALA A 33 -10.58 9.05 -13.18
CA ALA A 33 -11.72 9.38 -12.32
C ALA A 33 -12.86 10.08 -13.06
N ARG A 34 -12.56 10.74 -14.19
CA ARG A 34 -13.54 11.43 -15.06
C ARG A 34 -13.94 10.65 -16.30
N VAL A 35 -13.35 9.47 -16.54
CA VAL A 35 -13.81 8.62 -17.64
C VAL A 35 -15.22 8.17 -17.31
N PRO A 36 -16.25 8.64 -18.04
CA PRO A 36 -17.56 7.99 -17.93
C PRO A 36 -17.32 6.53 -18.23
N VAL A 37 -17.79 5.64 -17.35
CA VAL A 37 -17.71 4.20 -17.55
C VAL A 37 -18.42 3.91 -18.87
N ARG A 38 -17.67 3.95 -19.98
CA ARG A 38 -18.15 3.37 -21.23
C ARG A 38 -18.18 1.87 -20.96
N PRO A 39 -19.33 1.22 -21.08
CA PRO A 39 -19.41 -0.21 -20.96
C PRO A 39 -18.38 -0.83 -21.92
N ALA A 40 -17.47 -1.66 -21.40
CA ALA A 40 -16.50 -2.37 -22.22
C ALA A 40 -17.30 -3.21 -23.23
N ARG A 41 -17.25 -2.81 -24.50
CA ARG A 41 -17.87 -3.51 -25.63
C ARG A 41 -17.07 -4.78 -25.85
N ARG A 42 -17.44 -5.84 -25.17
CA ARG A 42 -17.00 -7.17 -25.50
C ARG A 42 -17.97 -7.70 -26.56
N GLU A 43 -17.56 -7.65 -27.82
CA GLU A 43 -18.26 -8.33 -28.90
C GLU A 43 -18.09 -9.85 -28.70
N ILE A 44 -19.02 -10.44 -27.98
CA ILE A 44 -19.35 -11.86 -28.06
C ILE A 44 -20.65 -11.88 -28.84
N GLY A 45 -20.61 -12.29 -30.08
CA GLY A 45 -21.63 -12.48 -31.13
C GLY A 45 -23.12 -12.44 -30.68
N GLY A 46 -23.57 -11.28 -30.24
CA GLY A 46 -24.95 -10.97 -29.94
C GLY A 46 -25.05 -9.48 -29.67
N THR A 47 -25.89 -8.80 -30.42
CA THR A 47 -26.13 -7.35 -30.29
C THR A 47 -26.67 -7.06 -28.89
N ILE A 48 -25.77 -6.70 -27.95
CA ILE A 48 -26.17 -6.04 -26.71
C ILE A 48 -26.42 -4.60 -27.13
N THR A 49 -27.67 -4.29 -27.44
CA THR A 49 -28.14 -2.91 -27.55
C THR A 49 -27.81 -2.22 -26.22
N ALA A 50 -27.09 -1.09 -26.27
CA ALA A 50 -26.99 -0.21 -25.13
C ALA A 50 -28.43 0.00 -24.63
N VAL A 51 -28.66 -0.25 -23.33
CA VAL A 51 -29.94 0.08 -22.73
C VAL A 51 -30.05 1.59 -22.83
N ASP A 52 -30.83 2.05 -23.83
CA ASP A 52 -31.18 3.47 -23.95
C ASP A 52 -31.89 3.81 -22.63
N HIS A 53 -31.27 4.66 -21.86
CA HIS A 53 -31.86 5.16 -20.62
C HIS A 53 -32.99 6.10 -21.06
N ASP A 54 -34.21 5.58 -21.05
CA ASP A 54 -35.41 6.39 -21.30
C ASP A 54 -35.60 7.33 -20.10
N PRO A 55 -35.37 8.64 -20.27
CA PRO A 55 -35.51 9.61 -19.18
C PRO A 55 -36.95 9.76 -18.69
N SER A 56 -37.94 9.19 -19.41
CA SER A 56 -39.33 9.17 -19.02
C SER A 56 -39.76 7.92 -18.22
N ALA A 57 -38.84 6.95 -18.05
CA ALA A 57 -39.11 5.76 -17.27
C ALA A 57 -39.37 6.12 -15.79
N PRO A 58 -40.40 5.55 -15.14
CA PRO A 58 -40.66 5.83 -13.73
C PRO A 58 -39.45 5.38 -12.87
N PRO A 59 -39.10 6.12 -11.81
CA PRO A 59 -38.01 5.75 -10.93
C PRO A 59 -38.22 4.35 -10.35
N ALA A 60 -37.14 3.59 -10.19
CA ALA A 60 -37.23 2.24 -9.62
C ALA A 60 -37.84 2.28 -8.21
N PRO A 61 -38.68 1.31 -7.84
CA PRO A 61 -39.26 1.22 -6.49
C PRO A 61 -38.14 1.25 -5.43
N PRO A 62 -38.33 1.95 -4.29
CA PRO A 62 -37.31 2.07 -3.24
C PRO A 62 -36.76 0.72 -2.75
N ALA A 63 -37.60 -0.31 -2.69
CA ALA A 63 -37.20 -1.67 -2.32
C ALA A 63 -36.20 -2.28 -3.32
N VAL A 64 -36.37 -2.03 -4.62
CA VAL A 64 -35.45 -2.50 -5.67
C VAL A 64 -34.12 -1.76 -5.56
N VAL A 65 -34.14 -0.43 -5.36
CA VAL A 65 -32.94 0.38 -5.15
C VAL A 65 -32.18 -0.11 -3.92
N ALA A 66 -32.85 -0.32 -2.79
CA ALA A 66 -32.25 -0.85 -1.58
C ALA A 66 -31.57 -2.22 -1.80
N GLN A 67 -32.21 -3.11 -2.58
CA GLN A 67 -31.64 -4.42 -2.90
C GLN A 67 -30.39 -4.32 -3.78
N LEU A 68 -30.38 -3.43 -4.77
CA LEU A 68 -29.20 -3.19 -5.62
C LEU A 68 -28.03 -2.63 -4.80
N LEU A 69 -28.31 -1.64 -3.93
CA LEU A 69 -27.29 -1.06 -3.04
C LEU A 69 -26.75 -2.11 -2.06
N ALA A 70 -27.60 -2.99 -1.53
CA ALA A 70 -27.19 -4.08 -0.65
C ALA A 70 -26.28 -5.09 -1.38
N THR A 71 -26.62 -5.44 -2.62
CA THR A 71 -25.80 -6.32 -3.45
C THR A 71 -24.42 -5.72 -3.71
N GLU A 72 -24.36 -4.44 -4.04
CA GLU A 72 -23.10 -3.72 -4.24
C GLU A 72 -22.30 -3.66 -2.93
N HIS A 73 -22.93 -3.38 -1.80
CA HIS A 73 -22.27 -3.37 -0.50
C HIS A 73 -21.60 -4.73 -0.18
N TRP A 74 -22.31 -5.84 -0.42
CA TRP A 74 -21.75 -7.17 -0.25
C TRP A 74 -20.61 -7.47 -1.20
N SER A 75 -20.70 -7.00 -2.46
CA SER A 75 -19.63 -7.12 -3.46
C SER A 75 -18.36 -6.40 -3.00
N LEU A 76 -18.47 -5.16 -2.51
CA LEU A 76 -17.33 -4.40 -1.99
C LEU A 76 -16.72 -5.07 -0.75
N LEU A 77 -17.54 -5.58 0.16
CA LEU A 77 -17.09 -6.29 1.33
C LEU A 77 -16.34 -7.59 0.97
N ALA A 78 -16.85 -8.35 0.01
CA ALA A 78 -16.20 -9.56 -0.50
C ALA A 78 -14.87 -9.24 -1.17
N THR A 79 -14.81 -8.20 -2.01
CA THR A 79 -13.59 -7.70 -2.65
C THR A 79 -12.54 -7.32 -1.61
N ARG A 80 -12.94 -6.60 -0.55
CA ARG A 80 -12.07 -6.26 0.57
C ARG A 80 -11.51 -7.49 1.27
N GLY A 81 -12.37 -8.50 1.52
CA GLY A 81 -11.97 -9.77 2.14
C GLY A 81 -10.94 -10.53 1.30
N THR A 82 -11.16 -10.67 -0.01
CA THR A 82 -10.25 -11.37 -0.92
C THR A 82 -8.92 -10.65 -1.07
N MET A 83 -8.92 -9.32 -1.17
CA MET A 83 -7.71 -8.51 -1.23
C MET A 83 -6.83 -8.70 0.02
N TRP A 84 -7.40 -8.62 1.22
CA TRP A 84 -6.64 -8.83 2.45
C TRP A 84 -6.19 -10.30 2.61
N SER A 85 -6.97 -11.27 2.15
CA SER A 85 -6.57 -12.68 2.12
C SER A 85 -5.33 -12.89 1.23
N GLU A 86 -5.28 -12.26 0.04
CA GLU A 86 -4.11 -12.27 -0.84
C GLU A 86 -2.87 -11.69 -0.14
N VAL A 87 -3.01 -10.53 0.50
CA VAL A 87 -1.92 -9.88 1.24
C VAL A 87 -1.38 -10.77 2.34
N MET A 88 -2.26 -11.37 3.17
CA MET A 88 -1.86 -12.28 4.24
C MET A 88 -1.17 -13.52 3.71
N SER A 89 -1.63 -14.07 2.58
CA SER A 89 -0.96 -15.20 1.92
C SER A 89 0.47 -14.86 1.49
N ARG A 90 0.70 -13.67 0.89
CA ARG A 90 2.06 -13.21 0.51
C ARG A 90 2.98 -13.05 1.72
N ILE A 91 2.46 -12.51 2.83
CA ILE A 91 3.21 -12.38 4.08
C ILE A 91 3.57 -13.76 4.64
N THR A 92 2.65 -14.70 4.61
CA THR A 92 2.89 -16.08 5.06
C THR A 92 3.98 -16.75 4.20
N ILE A 93 3.93 -16.60 2.88
CA ILE A 93 4.97 -17.10 1.98
C ILE A 93 6.32 -16.47 2.31
N LEU A 94 6.39 -15.15 2.50
CA LEU A 94 7.62 -14.46 2.89
C LEU A 94 8.21 -15.04 4.18
N LEU A 95 7.40 -15.17 5.23
CA LEU A 95 7.86 -15.71 6.52
C LEU A 95 8.29 -17.16 6.41
N THR A 96 7.60 -17.97 5.61
CA THR A 96 7.96 -19.38 5.35
C THR A 96 9.32 -19.47 4.65
N VAL A 97 9.56 -18.63 3.62
CA VAL A 97 10.84 -18.59 2.92
C VAL A 97 11.96 -18.15 3.85
N LEU A 98 11.74 -17.11 4.66
CA LEU A 98 12.75 -16.67 5.64
C LEU A 98 13.04 -17.75 6.68
N THR A 99 12.02 -18.41 7.23
CA THR A 99 12.20 -19.50 8.21
C THR A 99 12.94 -20.68 7.58
N GLY A 100 12.55 -21.10 6.37
CA GLY A 100 13.25 -22.16 5.64
C GLY A 100 14.71 -21.81 5.36
N SER A 101 14.98 -20.56 5.03
CA SER A 101 16.36 -20.06 4.82
C SER A 101 17.19 -20.17 6.10
N LEU A 102 16.63 -19.81 7.26
CA LEU A 102 17.32 -19.95 8.55
C LEU A 102 17.61 -21.42 8.90
N VAL A 103 16.67 -22.33 8.61
CA VAL A 103 16.89 -23.78 8.82
C VAL A 103 18.02 -24.28 7.93
N ILE A 104 18.03 -23.94 6.65
CA ILE A 104 19.11 -24.32 5.71
C ILE A 104 20.45 -23.80 6.22
N LEU A 105 20.52 -22.53 6.60
CA LEU A 105 21.75 -21.93 7.13
C LEU A 105 22.22 -22.61 8.41
N GLY A 106 21.29 -22.98 9.31
CA GLY A 106 21.61 -23.73 10.52
C GLY A 106 22.25 -25.10 10.22
N LEU A 107 21.71 -25.83 9.24
CA LEU A 107 22.24 -27.13 8.81
C LEU A 107 23.63 -26.98 8.15
N VAL A 108 23.81 -25.98 7.31
CA VAL A 108 25.13 -25.70 6.66
C VAL A 108 26.17 -25.32 7.72
N ALA A 109 25.81 -24.49 8.70
CA ALA A 109 26.68 -24.12 9.79
C ALA A 109 27.10 -25.34 10.65
N GLN A 110 26.19 -26.27 10.88
CA GLN A 110 26.50 -27.52 11.61
C GLN A 110 27.42 -28.45 10.82
N ALA A 111 27.24 -28.56 9.51
CA ALA A 111 28.00 -29.47 8.65
C ALA A 111 29.41 -28.96 8.32
N GLY A 112 29.57 -27.67 8.08
CA GLY A 112 30.84 -27.09 7.57
C GLY A 112 31.30 -25.82 8.30
N GLY A 113 30.63 -25.42 9.39
CA GLY A 113 30.92 -24.17 10.09
C GLY A 113 30.50 -22.92 9.30
N PHE A 114 31.07 -21.77 9.70
CA PHE A 114 30.76 -20.46 9.09
C PHE A 114 31.72 -20.09 7.96
N GLY A 115 32.17 -21.08 7.19
CA GLY A 115 33.08 -20.88 6.05
C GLY A 115 32.42 -20.20 4.84
N THR A 116 33.18 -20.12 3.71
CA THR A 116 32.77 -19.43 2.49
C THR A 116 31.42 -19.95 1.94
N THR A 117 31.17 -21.27 2.00
CA THR A 117 29.89 -21.85 1.56
C THR A 117 28.71 -21.29 2.36
N PHE A 118 28.84 -21.19 3.68
CA PHE A 118 27.82 -20.57 4.53
C PHE A 118 27.61 -19.10 4.15
N GLN A 119 28.68 -18.33 3.99
CA GLN A 119 28.62 -16.90 3.65
C GLN A 119 27.91 -16.65 2.34
N VAL A 120 28.26 -17.39 1.28
CA VAL A 120 27.63 -17.25 -0.05
C VAL A 120 26.13 -17.57 0.02
N LEU A 121 25.77 -18.69 0.68
CA LEU A 121 24.36 -19.05 0.86
C LEU A 121 23.60 -18.04 1.71
N ALA A 122 24.19 -17.56 2.80
CA ALA A 122 23.56 -16.59 3.69
C ALA A 122 23.28 -15.26 2.99
N ILE A 123 24.23 -14.75 2.21
CA ILE A 123 24.06 -13.53 1.41
C ILE A 123 22.98 -13.75 0.32
N GLY A 124 23.04 -14.88 -0.40
CA GLY A 124 22.07 -15.20 -1.43
C GLY A 124 20.65 -15.30 -0.90
N LEU A 125 20.46 -16.06 0.19
CA LEU A 125 19.14 -16.25 0.82
C LEU A 125 18.62 -14.96 1.47
N ALA A 126 19.47 -14.18 2.16
CA ALA A 126 19.09 -12.89 2.72
C ALA A 126 18.74 -11.88 1.61
N GLY A 127 19.50 -11.85 0.52
CA GLY A 127 19.20 -11.01 -0.65
C GLY A 127 17.86 -11.37 -1.30
N ALA A 128 17.61 -12.66 -1.53
CA ALA A 128 16.31 -13.14 -2.06
C ALA A 128 15.17 -12.80 -1.10
N GLY A 129 15.35 -13.01 0.20
CA GLY A 129 14.39 -12.65 1.24
C GLY A 129 14.08 -11.15 1.25
N LEU A 130 15.10 -10.29 1.11
CA LEU A 130 14.92 -8.84 1.07
C LEU A 130 14.16 -8.39 -0.19
N ILE A 131 14.43 -8.99 -1.34
CA ILE A 131 13.69 -8.70 -2.58
C ILE A 131 12.22 -9.09 -2.41
N LEU A 132 11.93 -10.33 -1.99
CA LEU A 132 10.56 -10.79 -1.76
C LEU A 132 9.84 -9.96 -0.72
N GLY A 133 10.51 -9.60 0.36
CA GLY A 133 9.97 -8.75 1.40
C GLY A 133 9.66 -7.35 0.92
N THR A 134 10.54 -6.75 0.11
CA THR A 134 10.31 -5.42 -0.48
C THR A 134 9.11 -5.44 -1.44
N LEU A 135 9.00 -6.46 -2.31
CA LEU A 135 7.83 -6.65 -3.19
C LEU A 135 6.54 -6.84 -2.39
N THR A 136 6.61 -7.60 -1.27
CA THR A 136 5.47 -7.76 -0.36
C THR A 136 5.09 -6.42 0.27
N SER A 137 6.05 -5.61 0.73
CA SER A 137 5.79 -4.27 1.27
C SER A 137 5.08 -3.37 0.26
N VAL A 138 5.53 -3.36 -1.00
CA VAL A 138 4.87 -2.59 -2.06
C VAL A 138 3.42 -3.03 -2.23
N ARG A 139 3.14 -4.34 -2.23
CA ARG A 139 1.76 -4.84 -2.33
C ARG A 139 0.91 -4.46 -1.13
N VAL A 140 1.47 -4.48 0.10
CA VAL A 140 0.74 -4.06 1.31
C VAL A 140 0.41 -2.57 1.25
N PHE A 141 1.30 -1.70 0.73
CA PHE A 141 1.01 -0.28 0.51
C PHE A 141 -0.13 -0.08 -0.48
N LEU A 142 -0.09 -0.77 -1.63
CA LEU A 142 -1.16 -0.69 -2.63
C LEU A 142 -2.49 -1.18 -2.08
N ALA A 143 -2.49 -2.30 -1.35
CA ALA A 143 -3.69 -2.84 -0.71
C ALA A 143 -4.28 -1.88 0.33
N SER A 144 -3.44 -1.21 1.12
CA SER A 144 -3.90 -0.20 2.08
C SER A 144 -4.56 0.99 1.39
N ASP A 145 -4.10 1.33 0.19
CA ASP A 145 -4.68 2.40 -0.63
C ASP A 145 -6.01 1.97 -1.26
N GLU A 146 -6.05 0.77 -1.82
CA GLU A 146 -7.28 0.14 -2.33
C GLU A 146 -8.33 -0.01 -1.22
N ASP A 147 -7.93 -0.46 -0.02
CA ASP A 147 -8.82 -0.66 1.14
C ASP A 147 -9.56 0.62 1.54
N ALA A 148 -8.85 1.73 1.56
CA ALA A 148 -9.50 2.98 1.91
C ALA A 148 -10.46 3.48 0.80
N GLY A 149 -10.19 3.19 -0.49
CA GLY A 149 -11.14 3.42 -1.56
C GLY A 149 -12.43 2.60 -1.36
N LEU A 150 -12.28 1.31 -1.01
CA LEU A 150 -13.41 0.44 -0.70
C LEU A 150 -14.23 0.93 0.51
N ILE A 151 -13.55 1.42 1.56
CA ILE A 151 -14.23 2.00 2.73
C ILE A 151 -15.06 3.23 2.34
N LEU A 152 -14.51 4.15 1.54
CA LEU A 152 -15.23 5.33 1.07
C LEU A 152 -16.42 4.95 0.17
N ALA A 153 -16.25 3.94 -0.69
CA ALA A 153 -17.36 3.42 -1.49
C ALA A 153 -18.48 2.84 -0.60
N MET A 154 -18.15 2.08 0.44
CA MET A 154 -19.13 1.59 1.41
C MET A 154 -19.77 2.72 2.22
N ASN A 155 -19.05 3.78 2.58
CA ASN A 155 -19.63 4.95 3.23
C ASN A 155 -20.64 5.66 2.31
N ARG A 156 -20.34 5.76 1.00
CA ARG A 156 -21.28 6.30 0.01
C ARG A 156 -22.57 5.49 -0.06
N LEU A 157 -22.48 4.16 -0.04
CA LEU A 157 -23.66 3.30 -0.02
C LEU A 157 -24.49 3.49 1.26
N ARG A 158 -23.84 3.70 2.42
CA ARG A 158 -24.55 3.99 3.68
C ARG A 158 -25.26 5.34 3.63
N ALA A 159 -24.65 6.37 3.01
CA ALA A 159 -25.34 7.63 2.76
C ALA A 159 -26.60 7.43 1.92
N ALA A 160 -26.50 6.63 0.83
CA ALA A 160 -27.67 6.31 0.00
C ALA A 160 -28.76 5.52 0.76
N TYR A 161 -28.41 4.67 1.73
CA TYR A 161 -29.39 4.04 2.62
C TYR A 161 -30.08 5.06 3.54
N ALA A 162 -29.34 6.05 4.07
CA ALA A 162 -29.92 7.10 4.90
C ALA A 162 -30.90 7.98 4.10
N ASP A 163 -30.60 8.24 2.82
CA ASP A 163 -31.52 8.94 1.91
C ASP A 163 -32.82 8.14 1.65
N LEU A 164 -32.73 6.80 1.59
CA LEU A 164 -33.89 5.93 1.39
C LEU A 164 -34.73 5.76 2.66
N ALA A 165 -34.12 5.82 3.83
CA ALA A 165 -34.75 5.60 5.12
C ALA A 165 -34.18 6.57 6.17
N PRO A 166 -34.67 7.83 6.21
CA PRO A 166 -34.21 8.83 7.17
C PRO A 166 -34.27 8.34 8.62
N GLY A 167 -33.17 8.55 9.38
CA GLY A 167 -33.02 8.09 10.75
C GLY A 167 -32.38 6.69 10.90
N ILE A 168 -32.10 5.97 9.80
CA ILE A 168 -31.40 4.67 9.87
C ILE A 168 -29.92 4.85 10.22
N GLU A 169 -29.36 6.03 9.96
CA GLU A 169 -27.96 6.39 10.26
C GLU A 169 -27.61 6.24 11.74
N ASP A 170 -28.54 6.41 12.64
CA ASP A 170 -28.36 6.23 14.09
C ASP A 170 -28.05 4.75 14.44
N SER A 171 -28.40 3.83 13.55
CA SER A 171 -28.10 2.40 13.68
C SER A 171 -26.75 2.00 13.10
N PHE A 172 -26.03 2.91 12.42
CA PHE A 172 -24.75 2.60 11.77
C PHE A 172 -23.60 2.78 12.75
N LEU A 173 -22.79 1.74 12.93
CA LEU A 173 -21.53 1.81 13.69
C LEU A 173 -20.44 2.61 12.95
N THR A 174 -20.56 2.69 11.64
CA THR A 174 -19.58 3.27 10.73
C THR A 174 -20.12 4.52 10.05
N SER A 175 -19.26 5.33 9.47
CA SER A 175 -19.63 6.63 8.90
C SER A 175 -20.37 6.53 7.57
N THR A 176 -21.20 7.54 7.30
CA THR A 176 -21.75 7.87 5.97
C THR A 176 -20.92 8.93 5.23
N ARG A 177 -19.92 9.54 5.89
CA ARG A 177 -19.11 10.63 5.36
C ARG A 177 -18.04 10.14 4.41
N LEU A 178 -17.73 10.96 3.39
CA LEU A 178 -16.74 10.66 2.34
C LEU A 178 -15.38 11.34 2.58
N ASP A 179 -15.26 12.11 3.67
CA ASP A 179 -14.05 12.81 4.04
C ASP A 179 -13.07 11.94 4.87
N GLU A 180 -11.90 12.50 5.19
CA GLU A 180 -10.88 11.85 6.01
C GLU A 180 -11.42 11.41 7.38
N ALA A 181 -12.27 12.24 8.01
CA ALA A 181 -12.86 11.93 9.30
C ALA A 181 -13.80 10.72 9.22
N GLY A 182 -14.62 10.64 8.14
CA GLY A 182 -15.49 9.51 7.88
C GLY A 182 -14.71 8.23 7.57
N LEU A 183 -13.63 8.32 6.80
CA LEU A 183 -12.72 7.22 6.54
C LEU A 183 -12.15 6.67 7.85
N MET A 184 -11.58 7.54 8.69
CA MET A 184 -10.97 7.16 9.96
C MET A 184 -11.99 6.60 10.95
N GLN A 185 -13.19 7.18 11.02
CA GLN A 185 -14.28 6.66 11.86
C GLN A 185 -14.65 5.23 11.47
N THR A 186 -14.80 4.96 10.17
CA THR A 186 -15.13 3.61 9.67
C THR A 186 -13.97 2.65 9.90
N TYR A 187 -12.71 3.09 9.64
CA TYR A 187 -11.52 2.27 9.79
C TYR A 187 -11.28 1.83 11.24
N THR A 188 -11.50 2.73 12.21
CA THR A 188 -11.28 2.47 13.62
C THR A 188 -12.52 2.05 14.38
N LEU A 189 -13.67 1.89 13.70
CA LEU A 189 -14.99 1.65 14.32
C LEU A 189 -15.34 2.69 15.40
N GLY A 190 -14.98 3.95 15.17
CA GLY A 190 -15.20 5.06 16.11
C GLY A 190 -14.27 5.09 17.32
N VAL A 191 -13.37 4.10 17.47
CA VAL A 191 -12.43 4.08 18.60
C VAL A 191 -11.26 5.03 18.32
N ARG A 192 -11.11 6.06 19.18
CA ARG A 192 -9.94 6.95 19.11
C ARG A 192 -8.71 6.22 19.64
N ARG A 193 -7.78 5.90 18.75
CA ARG A 193 -6.48 5.33 19.10
C ARG A 193 -5.38 6.37 18.94
N HIS A 194 -4.35 6.28 19.76
CA HIS A 194 -3.16 7.10 19.58
C HIS A 194 -2.50 6.82 18.22
N PRO A 195 -2.08 7.81 17.42
CA PRO A 195 -1.54 7.61 16.07
C PRO A 195 -0.37 6.61 16.04
N LEU A 196 0.51 6.61 17.05
CA LEU A 196 1.62 5.65 17.14
C LEU A 196 1.14 4.20 17.26
N VAL A 197 0.08 3.94 18.03
CA VAL A 197 -0.48 2.59 18.18
C VAL A 197 -1.05 2.10 16.86
N HIS A 198 -1.66 3.01 16.09
CA HIS A 198 -2.18 2.69 14.76
C HIS A 198 -1.06 2.33 13.76
N ILE A 199 0.04 3.09 13.77
CA ILE A 199 1.20 2.85 12.90
C ILE A 199 1.87 1.52 13.29
N VAL A 200 2.22 1.34 14.56
CA VAL A 200 2.94 0.15 15.06
C VAL A 200 2.10 -1.12 14.90
N GLY A 201 0.78 -1.02 15.09
CA GLY A 201 -0.15 -2.15 14.88
C GLY A 201 -0.49 -2.42 13.42
N SER A 202 0.05 -1.68 12.46
CA SER A 202 -0.26 -1.88 11.04
C SER A 202 0.53 -3.02 10.42
N THR A 203 -0.09 -3.71 9.47
CA THR A 203 0.57 -4.75 8.65
C THR A 203 1.78 -4.20 7.89
N ASN A 204 1.70 -2.95 7.44
CA ASN A 204 2.81 -2.25 6.79
C ASN A 204 4.04 -2.16 7.70
N PHE A 205 3.84 -1.74 8.95
CA PHE A 205 4.94 -1.61 9.92
C PHE A 205 5.56 -2.96 10.24
N PHE A 206 4.74 -4.02 10.38
CA PHE A 206 5.22 -5.38 10.62
C PHE A 206 6.15 -5.85 9.48
N VAL A 207 5.69 -5.80 8.23
CA VAL A 207 6.50 -6.22 7.07
C VAL A 207 7.74 -5.34 6.90
N GLY A 208 7.61 -4.03 7.11
CA GLY A 208 8.73 -3.08 7.08
C GLY A 208 9.79 -3.42 8.12
N THR A 209 9.39 -3.81 9.34
CA THR A 209 10.31 -4.23 10.42
C THR A 209 11.06 -5.50 10.04
N VAL A 210 10.36 -6.52 9.53
CA VAL A 210 11.00 -7.76 9.05
C VAL A 210 12.05 -7.46 8.00
N ASN A 211 11.71 -6.65 7.00
CA ASN A 211 12.64 -6.28 5.93
C ASN A 211 13.83 -5.45 6.44
N THR A 212 13.60 -4.59 7.42
CA THR A 212 14.65 -3.79 8.08
C THR A 212 15.69 -4.71 8.73
N LEU A 213 15.24 -5.75 9.43
CA LEU A 213 16.13 -6.74 10.04
C LEU A 213 16.91 -7.53 8.99
N VAL A 214 16.24 -7.96 7.91
CA VAL A 214 16.89 -8.69 6.80
C VAL A 214 17.92 -7.80 6.09
N ALA A 215 17.61 -6.52 5.84
CA ALA A 215 18.53 -5.56 5.23
C ALA A 215 19.78 -5.33 6.10
N GLY A 216 19.60 -5.17 7.41
CA GLY A 216 20.71 -5.05 8.37
C GLY A 216 21.57 -6.31 8.41
N ALA A 217 20.95 -7.48 8.47
CA ALA A 217 21.65 -8.77 8.47
C ALA A 217 22.43 -8.99 7.17
N LEU A 218 21.84 -8.68 6.01
CA LEU A 218 22.52 -8.79 4.71
C LEU A 218 23.75 -7.89 4.65
N ALA A 219 23.63 -6.63 5.07
CA ALA A 219 24.77 -5.70 5.08
C ALA A 219 25.87 -6.13 6.04
N ALA A 220 25.50 -6.64 7.22
CA ALA A 220 26.45 -7.19 8.19
C ALA A 220 27.19 -8.42 7.63
N LEU A 221 26.47 -9.34 6.96
CA LEU A 221 27.06 -10.51 6.29
C LEU A 221 28.06 -10.09 5.22
N ILE A 222 27.72 -9.12 4.38
CA ILE A 222 28.63 -8.59 3.34
C ILE A 222 29.88 -7.97 3.98
N ALA A 223 29.73 -7.16 5.03
CA ALA A 223 30.88 -6.59 5.75
C ALA A 223 31.78 -7.67 6.38
N ALA A 224 31.20 -8.73 6.91
CA ALA A 224 31.93 -9.85 7.49
C ALA A 224 32.74 -10.64 6.45
N THR A 225 32.29 -10.73 5.19
CA THR A 225 33.07 -11.37 4.10
C THR A 225 34.27 -10.53 3.64
N ALA A 226 34.32 -9.26 3.99
CA ALA A 226 35.44 -8.36 3.72
C ALA A 226 36.45 -8.31 4.89
N ASP A 227 36.47 -9.30 5.78
CA ASP A 227 37.32 -9.39 6.97
C ASP A 227 37.26 -8.16 7.88
N ALA A 228 36.11 -7.44 7.87
CA ALA A 228 35.94 -6.27 8.71
C ALA A 228 35.88 -6.65 10.21
N SER A 229 36.36 -5.74 11.05
CA SER A 229 36.26 -5.94 12.51
C SER A 229 34.78 -6.06 12.94
N ILE A 230 34.53 -6.76 14.03
CA ILE A 230 33.16 -6.99 14.54
C ILE A 230 32.41 -5.66 14.78
N ALA A 231 33.13 -4.62 15.20
CA ALA A 231 32.56 -3.29 15.40
C ALA A 231 32.06 -2.70 14.07
N VAL A 232 32.84 -2.83 12.99
CA VAL A 232 32.44 -2.37 11.64
C VAL A 232 31.25 -3.17 11.12
N VAL A 233 31.24 -4.49 11.28
CA VAL A 233 30.12 -5.36 10.89
C VAL A 233 28.82 -4.92 11.56
N VAL A 234 28.87 -4.67 12.87
CA VAL A 234 27.67 -4.21 13.64
C VAL A 234 27.24 -2.82 13.17
N ILE A 235 28.16 -1.87 13.02
CA ILE A 235 27.86 -0.51 12.58
C ILE A 235 27.22 -0.52 11.18
N VAL A 236 27.80 -1.25 10.23
CA VAL A 236 27.28 -1.36 8.86
C VAL A 236 25.88 -1.98 8.87
N GLY A 237 25.66 -3.05 9.62
CA GLY A 237 24.35 -3.68 9.76
C GLY A 237 23.30 -2.75 10.32
N VAL A 238 23.62 -2.03 11.41
CA VAL A 238 22.69 -1.06 12.03
C VAL A 238 22.40 0.11 11.09
N LEU A 239 23.42 0.66 10.44
CA LEU A 239 23.22 1.77 9.47
C LEU A 239 22.34 1.34 8.30
N ALA A 240 22.57 0.16 7.74
CA ALA A 240 21.74 -0.37 6.64
C ALA A 240 20.28 -0.58 7.09
N ALA A 241 20.06 -1.12 8.29
CA ALA A 241 18.73 -1.26 8.87
C ALA A 241 18.04 0.09 9.03
N LEU A 242 18.73 1.09 9.59
CA LEU A 242 18.18 2.44 9.78
C LEU A 242 17.89 3.14 8.44
N LEU A 243 18.77 2.98 7.44
CA LEU A 243 18.55 3.52 6.09
C LEU A 243 17.33 2.87 5.41
N TYR A 244 17.19 1.54 5.53
CA TYR A 244 16.03 0.85 5.00
C TYR A 244 14.73 1.31 5.67
N LEU A 245 14.73 1.37 7.01
CA LEU A 245 13.57 1.83 7.79
C LEU A 245 13.22 3.28 7.44
N GLY A 246 14.21 4.17 7.35
CA GLY A 246 14.01 5.56 6.96
C GLY A 246 13.42 5.70 5.56
N GLY A 247 13.94 4.95 4.59
CA GLY A 247 13.40 4.89 3.23
C GLY A 247 11.95 4.36 3.19
N PHE A 248 11.69 3.30 3.95
CA PHE A 248 10.34 2.72 4.09
C PHE A 248 9.34 3.71 4.71
N MET A 249 9.73 4.39 5.80
CA MET A 249 8.89 5.42 6.45
C MET A 249 8.64 6.61 5.52
N TYR A 250 9.68 7.05 4.80
CA TYR A 250 9.56 8.13 3.82
C TYR A 250 8.62 7.77 2.67
N ALA A 251 8.71 6.54 2.14
CA ALA A 251 7.79 6.05 1.10
C ALA A 251 6.34 6.05 1.60
N GLY A 252 6.10 5.54 2.82
CA GLY A 252 4.79 5.54 3.46
C GLY A 252 4.23 6.94 3.66
N TYR A 253 5.04 7.86 4.16
CA TYR A 253 4.63 9.27 4.35
C TYR A 253 4.24 9.95 3.03
N ARG A 254 5.00 9.73 1.96
CA ARG A 254 4.68 10.30 0.64
C ARG A 254 3.37 9.75 0.07
N THR A 255 3.12 8.46 0.22
CA THR A 255 1.89 7.82 -0.27
C THR A 255 0.67 8.36 0.47
N PHE A 256 0.76 8.47 1.80
CA PHE A 256 -0.32 9.02 2.63
C PHE A 256 -0.59 10.51 2.34
N GLY A 257 0.45 11.32 2.17
CA GLY A 257 0.31 12.76 1.89
C GLY A 257 -0.33 13.08 0.52
N VAL A 258 -0.14 12.25 -0.50
CA VAL A 258 -0.80 12.39 -1.80
C VAL A 258 -2.31 12.16 -1.66
N ARG A 259 -2.71 11.17 -0.88
CA ARG A 259 -4.11 10.84 -0.62
C ARG A 259 -4.85 11.95 0.13
N GLN A 260 -4.25 12.52 1.19
CA GLN A 260 -4.87 13.62 1.92
C GLN A 260 -5.15 14.85 1.04
N ARG A 261 -4.34 15.09 0.02
CA ARG A 261 -4.56 16.16 -0.93
C ARG A 261 -5.76 15.89 -1.84
N MET A 262 -5.93 14.64 -2.31
CA MET A 262 -7.07 14.26 -3.16
C MET A 262 -8.41 14.37 -2.42
N LEU A 263 -8.46 14.04 -1.12
CA LEU A 263 -9.67 14.15 -0.30
C LEU A 263 -10.01 15.59 0.14
N ARG A 264 -9.11 16.57 -0.05
CA ARG A 264 -9.35 17.97 0.27
C ARG A 264 -9.77 18.82 -0.93
N GLU A 265 -9.62 18.29 -2.14
CA GLU A 265 -9.93 18.98 -3.39
C GLU A 265 -11.34 18.62 -3.92
N ASP A 266 -12.01 17.65 -3.32
CA ASP A 266 -13.42 17.29 -3.52
C ASP A 266 -14.32 17.88 -2.40
#